data_d6ca43bbbd60478451cdbbe4849977d6
#
_entry.id   d6ca43bbbd60478451cdbbe4849977d6
#
_cell.length_a   1.000
_cell.length_b   1.000
_cell.length_c   1.000
_cell.angle_alpha   90.00
_cell.angle_beta   90.00
_cell.angle_gamma   90.00
#
_symmetry.space_group_name_H-M   'P 1'
#
loop_
_entity.id
_entity.type
_entity.pdbx_description
1 polymer ?
#
loop_
_entity_poly.entity_id
_entity_poly.type
_entity_poly.pdbx_seq_one_letter_code
_entity_poly.pdbx_strand_id
1 'polypeptide(L)'
;MPGHLVPKLAGVEGVFAVYDDSNGPEPVGALPGGPNSVKSGQIHGATDAWERGYNGSGVRVAVADSGIDFAHPDLNGTQAILEDPGSPYDGWGIMHDPISLVRWQRDGLAYPSAGNSWWVETTNIDADSNNDSILDAQGWDITGISSSVSGAYHFGLHSDSKLIQRAGGDVIILVVDTKISGVYDTIYIDIDRDGEFGDESPVNQANPTYGRDTNQDGLWDQSAGLLWWISDGINGVPYGDIYAARNGYQNRIANSGDLILLMLNNASEAGGNHGTLCASAVAAQGVVNNGAVLGMAPGADLIAVSNLYAGGSWLDSFRFISEGYDGNASTSHDQGQIGSFSFGNSAAHDDGADYWSLYLDWLTRVHSPETTYFVAVGNGGHGYGTTASPGGAHGVMSVGAFSSKGSTWGESASWSNRGPNSISRLDPDIVAVGWSATGDKTLNEVTNANSAYTTWAGTSLATPVAAGLAALIYQAWLNNTGSWPDSQSFRDLVMSTADDRGYDPLVQGGGWMNASRAVATLDGDAGSLLVSPAAWMTGENEGAHRDGNLNYILPGQNQTMQLTLSNSGNEPMNVTLTPSEL
;
A
#
# COMPACT_ATOMS: atom_id res chain seq x y z
N MET A 1 1.98 5.88 -25.61
CA MET A 1 2.82 5.92 -26.86
C MET A 1 1.91 5.90 -28.08
N PRO A 2 2.23 6.63 -29.19
CA PRO A 2 1.45 6.51 -30.42
C PRO A 2 1.49 5.08 -30.97
N GLY A 3 0.31 4.49 -31.25
CA GLY A 3 0.16 3.07 -31.64
C GLY A 3 0.99 2.63 -32.86
N HIS A 4 1.35 3.56 -33.76
CA HIS A 4 2.20 3.25 -34.92
C HIS A 4 3.68 2.95 -34.56
N LEU A 5 4.11 3.24 -33.33
CA LEU A 5 5.46 2.95 -32.85
C LEU A 5 5.57 1.57 -32.19
N VAL A 6 4.46 0.96 -31.82
CA VAL A 6 4.42 -0.36 -31.15
C VAL A 6 5.13 -1.45 -31.96
N PRO A 7 4.88 -1.59 -33.29
CA PRO A 7 5.60 -2.60 -34.08
C PRO A 7 7.11 -2.33 -34.20
N LYS A 8 7.53 -1.07 -34.03
CA LYS A 8 8.96 -0.71 -34.07
C LYS A 8 9.68 -1.07 -32.79
N LEU A 9 8.97 -0.97 -31.64
CA LEU A 9 9.53 -1.38 -30.34
C LEU A 9 9.67 -2.89 -30.23
N ALA A 10 8.71 -3.64 -30.74
CA ALA A 10 8.77 -5.11 -30.73
C ALA A 10 9.97 -5.67 -31.54
N GLY A 11 10.58 -4.87 -32.40
CA GLY A 11 11.78 -5.22 -33.15
C GLY A 11 13.10 -4.75 -32.53
N VAL A 12 13.08 -4.11 -31.36
CA VAL A 12 14.30 -3.63 -30.68
C VAL A 12 14.91 -4.77 -29.87
N GLU A 13 16.24 -4.96 -30.00
CA GLU A 13 16.96 -5.95 -29.21
C GLU A 13 16.80 -5.68 -27.71
N GLY A 14 16.40 -6.70 -26.94
CA GLY A 14 16.10 -6.58 -25.52
C GLY A 14 14.63 -6.27 -25.19
N VAL A 15 13.77 -6.01 -26.17
CA VAL A 15 12.32 -5.90 -25.97
C VAL A 15 11.70 -7.28 -26.18
N PHE A 16 11.23 -7.88 -25.08
CA PHE A 16 10.63 -9.22 -25.10
C PHE A 16 9.17 -9.18 -25.54
N ALA A 17 8.40 -8.20 -25.04
CA ALA A 17 7.01 -8.03 -25.39
C ALA A 17 6.60 -6.54 -25.30
N VAL A 18 5.53 -6.18 -26.01
CA VAL A 18 4.89 -4.85 -25.94
C VAL A 18 3.41 -5.07 -25.76
N TYR A 19 2.85 -4.55 -24.66
CA TYR A 19 1.45 -4.70 -24.28
C TYR A 19 0.67 -3.40 -24.41
N ASP A 20 -0.63 -3.51 -24.63
CA ASP A 20 -1.56 -2.38 -24.61
C ASP A 20 -2.08 -2.15 -23.18
N ASP A 21 -1.78 -0.99 -22.61
CA ASP A 21 -2.16 -0.58 -21.26
C ASP A 21 -3.45 0.28 -21.25
N SER A 22 -4.26 0.20 -22.29
CA SER A 22 -5.48 1.02 -22.40
C SER A 22 -6.59 0.61 -21.42
N ASN A 23 -6.52 -0.59 -20.84
CA ASN A 23 -7.48 -1.12 -19.88
C ASN A 23 -6.78 -1.37 -18.54
N GLY A 24 -6.51 -0.30 -17.78
CA GLY A 24 -5.96 -0.40 -16.43
C GLY A 24 -6.83 -1.28 -15.52
N PRO A 25 -6.28 -1.87 -14.44
CA PRO A 25 -7.05 -2.67 -13.50
C PRO A 25 -8.09 -1.82 -12.76
N GLU A 26 -9.20 -2.46 -12.42
CA GLU A 26 -10.28 -1.87 -11.64
C GLU A 26 -10.13 -2.27 -10.17
N PRO A 27 -10.53 -1.41 -9.22
CA PRO A 27 -10.61 -1.79 -7.82
C PRO A 27 -11.51 -3.01 -7.65
N VAL A 28 -11.06 -3.98 -6.89
CA VAL A 28 -11.93 -5.07 -6.48
C VAL A 28 -12.85 -4.51 -5.40
N GLY A 29 -14.03 -4.05 -5.80
CA GLY A 29 -14.94 -3.26 -4.96
C GLY A 29 -15.23 -3.91 -3.62
N ALA A 30 -15.23 -3.10 -2.55
CA ALA A 30 -15.67 -3.52 -1.23
C ALA A 30 -17.15 -3.95 -1.28
N LEU A 31 -17.44 -5.12 -0.73
CA LEU A 31 -18.79 -5.63 -0.63
C LEU A 31 -19.41 -5.22 0.72
N PRO A 32 -20.74 -5.00 0.80
CA PRO A 32 -21.38 -4.67 2.07
C PRO A 32 -21.12 -5.74 3.12
N GLY A 33 -20.44 -5.38 4.19
CA GLY A 33 -20.21 -6.25 5.35
C GLY A 33 -21.45 -6.35 6.23
N GLY A 34 -21.55 -7.43 7.01
CA GLY A 34 -22.60 -7.59 8.03
C GLY A 34 -22.11 -7.18 9.43
N PRO A 35 -23.00 -6.94 10.39
CA PRO A 35 -22.62 -6.58 11.74
C PRO A 35 -21.92 -7.74 12.48
N ASN A 36 -21.04 -7.42 13.43
CA ASN A 36 -20.32 -8.31 14.32
C ASN A 36 -19.16 -9.08 13.68
N SER A 37 -18.08 -8.40 13.44
CA SER A 37 -16.81 -9.06 13.12
C SER A 37 -16.23 -9.73 14.36
N VAL A 38 -15.82 -10.98 14.24
CA VAL A 38 -14.88 -11.59 15.18
C VAL A 38 -13.54 -10.86 15.01
N LYS A 39 -12.78 -10.69 16.09
CA LYS A 39 -11.48 -10.04 16.02
C LYS A 39 -10.54 -10.85 15.12
N SER A 40 -10.27 -10.33 13.94
CA SER A 40 -9.48 -11.02 12.90
C SER A 40 -8.07 -11.39 13.40
N GLY A 41 -7.47 -10.54 14.23
CA GLY A 41 -6.17 -10.81 14.85
C GLY A 41 -6.13 -12.07 15.71
N GLN A 42 -7.19 -12.36 16.46
CA GLN A 42 -7.28 -13.60 17.27
C GLN A 42 -7.39 -14.83 16.37
N ILE A 43 -8.16 -14.74 15.30
CA ILE A 43 -8.39 -15.85 14.38
C ILE A 43 -7.10 -16.28 13.68
N HIS A 44 -6.29 -15.30 13.26
CA HIS A 44 -5.05 -15.51 12.53
C HIS A 44 -3.81 -15.63 13.43
N GLY A 45 -3.98 -15.59 14.76
CA GLY A 45 -2.88 -15.68 15.71
C GLY A 45 -1.99 -14.44 15.77
N ALA A 46 -2.46 -13.27 15.33
CA ALA A 46 -1.73 -12.03 15.48
C ALA A 46 -1.55 -11.67 16.96
N THR A 47 -2.57 -11.89 17.80
CA THR A 47 -2.48 -11.65 19.24
C THR A 47 -1.39 -12.49 19.91
N ASP A 48 -1.21 -13.73 19.50
CA ASP A 48 -0.15 -14.60 20.02
C ASP A 48 1.24 -14.10 19.58
N ALA A 49 1.34 -13.57 18.37
CA ALA A 49 2.57 -12.94 17.88
C ALA A 49 2.89 -11.67 18.66
N TRP A 50 1.89 -10.84 18.98
CA TRP A 50 2.07 -9.66 19.84
C TRP A 50 2.54 -10.03 21.25
N GLU A 51 1.99 -11.07 21.85
CA GLU A 51 2.43 -11.59 23.16
C GLU A 51 3.90 -12.05 23.14
N ARG A 52 4.42 -12.46 21.99
CA ARG A 52 5.84 -12.78 21.75
C ARG A 52 6.70 -11.54 21.45
N GLY A 53 6.11 -10.35 21.35
CA GLY A 53 6.79 -9.09 21.06
C GLY A 53 6.87 -8.72 19.57
N TYR A 54 6.15 -9.44 18.71
CA TYR A 54 6.11 -9.15 17.28
C TYR A 54 4.83 -8.39 16.92
N ASN A 55 4.93 -7.10 16.69
CA ASN A 55 3.83 -6.21 16.32
C ASN A 55 4.00 -5.55 14.94
N GLY A 56 5.03 -5.93 14.19
CA GLY A 56 5.37 -5.39 12.89
C GLY A 56 6.42 -4.27 12.91
N SER A 57 6.94 -3.87 14.07
CA SER A 57 7.92 -2.77 14.18
C SER A 57 9.14 -3.01 13.29
N GLY A 58 9.54 -1.96 12.55
CA GLY A 58 10.66 -1.98 11.63
C GLY A 58 10.35 -2.64 10.28
N VAL A 59 9.09 -3.03 10.04
CA VAL A 59 8.65 -3.57 8.75
C VAL A 59 7.80 -2.52 8.03
N ARG A 60 8.16 -2.18 6.80
CA ARG A 60 7.39 -1.27 5.96
C ARG A 60 6.45 -2.05 5.04
N VAL A 61 5.16 -1.71 5.14
CA VAL A 61 4.09 -2.26 4.30
C VAL A 61 3.58 -1.19 3.36
N ALA A 62 3.77 -1.38 2.07
CA ALA A 62 3.23 -0.49 1.05
C ALA A 62 1.79 -0.88 0.73
N VAL A 63 0.86 0.03 0.97
CA VAL A 63 -0.54 -0.09 0.57
C VAL A 63 -0.72 0.66 -0.74
N ALA A 64 -0.82 -0.11 -1.83
CA ALA A 64 -1.02 0.44 -3.17
C ALA A 64 -2.51 0.46 -3.48
N ASP A 65 -3.10 1.66 -3.37
CA ASP A 65 -4.57 1.83 -3.40
C ASP A 65 -4.98 3.27 -3.74
N SER A 66 -6.14 3.70 -3.28
CA SER A 66 -6.68 5.04 -3.51
C SER A 66 -6.00 6.16 -2.70
N GLY A 67 -5.28 5.82 -1.65
CA GLY A 67 -4.64 6.74 -0.70
C GLY A 67 -4.99 6.39 0.74
N ILE A 68 -4.29 7.00 1.68
CA ILE A 68 -4.42 6.76 3.13
C ILE A 68 -4.69 8.08 3.85
N ASP A 69 -5.67 8.11 4.73
CA ASP A 69 -5.93 9.23 5.64
C ASP A 69 -5.05 9.12 6.89
N PHE A 70 -3.81 9.61 6.80
CA PHE A 70 -2.88 9.60 7.93
C PHE A 70 -3.23 10.58 9.06
N ALA A 71 -4.18 11.49 8.86
CA ALA A 71 -4.72 12.28 9.97
C ALA A 71 -5.80 11.52 10.77
N HIS A 72 -6.27 10.35 10.26
CA HIS A 72 -7.16 9.48 11.02
C HIS A 72 -6.48 9.02 12.33
N PRO A 73 -7.13 9.11 13.50
CA PRO A 73 -6.49 8.80 14.79
C PRO A 73 -5.88 7.41 14.88
N ASP A 74 -6.46 6.41 14.21
CA ASP A 74 -5.91 5.05 14.17
C ASP A 74 -4.70 4.89 13.24
N LEU A 75 -4.45 5.84 12.35
CA LEU A 75 -3.36 5.77 11.36
C LEU A 75 -2.32 6.88 11.55
N ASN A 76 -2.56 7.83 12.43
CA ASN A 76 -1.64 8.92 12.69
C ASN A 76 -0.33 8.39 13.31
N GLY A 77 0.80 8.76 12.69
CA GLY A 77 2.13 8.30 13.11
C GLY A 77 2.54 6.94 12.54
N THR A 78 1.73 6.30 11.69
CA THR A 78 2.07 5.02 11.04
C THR A 78 2.79 5.19 9.71
N GLN A 79 2.95 6.40 9.20
CA GLN A 79 3.66 6.64 7.94
C GLN A 79 5.13 6.27 8.03
N ALA A 80 5.63 5.53 7.03
CA ALA A 80 7.05 5.24 6.90
C ALA A 80 7.83 6.53 6.65
N ILE A 81 8.93 6.73 7.36
CA ILE A 81 9.82 7.89 7.24
C ILE A 81 11.14 7.46 6.63
N LEU A 82 11.67 8.26 5.73
CA LEU A 82 13.01 8.06 5.18
C LEU A 82 14.08 8.41 6.23
N GLU A 83 14.94 7.46 6.52
CA GLU A 83 16.10 7.64 7.40
C GLU A 83 17.38 7.50 6.58
N ASP A 84 17.70 8.52 5.80
CA ASP A 84 18.92 8.61 4.99
C ASP A 84 19.48 10.03 4.99
N PRO A 85 20.43 10.37 5.89
CA PRO A 85 21.04 11.69 5.96
C PRO A 85 21.74 12.16 4.67
N GLY A 86 21.95 11.26 3.70
CA GLY A 86 22.48 11.58 2.38
C GLY A 86 21.42 12.02 1.37
N SER A 87 20.17 11.77 1.65
CA SER A 87 19.03 12.11 0.78
C SER A 87 18.50 13.52 1.06
N PRO A 88 18.08 14.27 0.03
CA PRO A 88 17.37 15.53 0.24
C PRO A 88 15.97 15.32 0.87
N TYR A 89 15.51 14.09 0.95
CA TYR A 89 14.21 13.72 1.49
C TYR A 89 14.32 13.06 2.87
N ASP A 90 15.49 13.08 3.51
CA ASP A 90 15.70 12.55 4.87
C ASP A 90 14.69 13.16 5.86
N GLY A 91 14.03 12.32 6.64
CA GLY A 91 13.00 12.70 7.60
C GLY A 91 11.59 12.94 7.00
N TRP A 92 11.42 12.87 5.69
CA TRP A 92 10.11 12.94 5.04
C TRP A 92 9.47 11.56 4.86
N GLY A 93 8.15 11.54 4.62
CA GLY A 93 7.42 10.30 4.38
C GLY A 93 7.86 9.60 3.11
N ILE A 94 7.90 8.25 3.14
CA ILE A 94 8.14 7.42 1.95
C ILE A 94 6.79 7.15 1.29
N MET A 95 6.53 7.81 0.17
CA MET A 95 5.22 7.78 -0.50
C MET A 95 5.36 7.88 -2.00
N HIS A 96 4.31 7.54 -2.74
CA HIS A 96 4.27 7.64 -4.18
C HIS A 96 2.88 8.00 -4.69
N ASP A 97 2.81 8.99 -5.55
CA ASP A 97 1.60 9.34 -6.31
C ASP A 97 1.95 9.38 -7.80
N PRO A 98 1.71 8.28 -8.52
CA PRO A 98 2.08 8.16 -9.91
C PRO A 98 1.39 9.18 -10.82
N ILE A 99 0.18 9.61 -10.49
CA ILE A 99 -0.57 10.57 -11.31
C ILE A 99 0.00 11.98 -11.19
N SER A 100 0.22 12.43 -9.96
CA SER A 100 0.81 13.74 -9.71
C SER A 100 2.20 13.81 -10.32
N LEU A 101 2.98 12.75 -10.16
CA LEU A 101 4.34 12.65 -10.70
C LEU A 101 4.36 12.70 -12.24
N VAL A 102 3.48 11.94 -12.91
CA VAL A 102 3.31 12.00 -14.37
C VAL A 102 2.99 13.42 -14.84
N ARG A 103 2.04 14.08 -14.20
CA ARG A 103 1.60 15.43 -14.58
C ARG A 103 2.71 16.45 -14.39
N TRP A 104 3.40 16.38 -13.26
CA TRP A 104 4.51 17.27 -13.01
C TRP A 104 5.66 17.03 -14.00
N GLN A 105 6.16 15.84 -14.15
CA GLN A 105 7.32 15.55 -15.00
C GLN A 105 7.01 15.73 -16.50
N ARG A 106 5.84 15.32 -16.95
CA ARG A 106 5.46 15.44 -18.37
C ARG A 106 5.01 16.86 -18.73
N ASP A 107 4.10 17.43 -17.96
CA ASP A 107 3.36 18.64 -18.34
C ASP A 107 3.84 19.90 -17.60
N GLY A 108 4.57 19.74 -16.48
CA GLY A 108 4.97 20.84 -15.60
C GLY A 108 3.79 21.42 -14.83
N LEU A 109 2.77 20.61 -14.59
CA LEU A 109 1.55 21.01 -13.90
C LEU A 109 1.55 20.45 -12.49
N ALA A 110 1.70 21.34 -11.53
CA ALA A 110 1.29 21.12 -10.15
C ALA A 110 -0.22 21.37 -10.10
N TYR A 111 -1.06 20.36 -10.23
CA TYR A 111 -2.45 20.65 -10.54
C TYR A 111 -3.45 19.97 -9.63
N PRO A 112 -4.32 20.73 -8.95
CA PRO A 112 -5.57 20.20 -8.43
C PRO A 112 -6.52 20.05 -9.62
N SER A 113 -6.44 19.01 -10.42
CA SER A 113 -7.47 18.76 -11.39
C SER A 113 -8.50 17.84 -10.82
N ALA A 114 -9.71 18.35 -10.70
CA ALA A 114 -10.92 17.56 -10.59
C ALA A 114 -10.78 16.30 -9.71
N GLY A 115 -10.34 16.48 -8.47
CA GLY A 115 -10.43 15.46 -7.45
C GLY A 115 -9.30 14.43 -7.36
N ASN A 116 -8.26 14.49 -8.19
CA ASN A 116 -7.23 13.45 -8.25
C ASN A 116 -5.79 13.97 -8.17
N SER A 117 -5.55 15.17 -7.64
CA SER A 117 -4.21 15.69 -7.49
C SER A 117 -3.89 15.97 -6.03
N TRP A 118 -2.80 15.40 -5.58
CA TRP A 118 -2.25 15.56 -4.24
C TRP A 118 -1.30 16.76 -4.14
N TRP A 119 -1.19 17.52 -5.22
CA TRP A 119 -0.30 18.66 -5.33
C TRP A 119 -1.06 19.94 -5.03
N VAL A 120 -0.47 20.77 -4.19
CA VAL A 120 -0.97 22.12 -3.91
C VAL A 120 0.05 23.11 -4.45
N GLU A 121 -0.40 23.97 -5.35
CA GLU A 121 0.40 25.06 -5.86
C GLU A 121 0.27 26.27 -4.95
N THR A 122 1.40 26.84 -4.52
CA THR A 122 1.46 27.96 -3.58
C THR A 122 2.24 29.13 -4.16
N THR A 123 1.96 29.45 -5.43
CA THR A 123 2.65 30.52 -6.17
C THR A 123 2.23 31.93 -5.79
N ASN A 124 1.11 32.08 -5.09
CA ASN A 124 0.67 33.39 -4.60
C ASN A 124 1.50 33.80 -3.39
N ILE A 125 1.86 35.07 -3.31
CA ILE A 125 2.71 35.62 -2.25
C ILE A 125 2.04 36.84 -1.65
N ASP A 126 2.11 36.94 -0.32
CA ASP A 126 1.72 38.13 0.45
C ASP A 126 2.82 38.48 1.47
N ALA A 127 2.71 39.61 2.10
CA ALA A 127 3.66 40.10 3.09
C ALA A 127 2.92 40.87 4.21
N ASP A 128 3.58 40.99 5.36
CA ASP A 128 3.21 41.94 6.42
C ASP A 128 4.28 43.03 6.44
N SER A 129 4.15 44.01 5.57
CA SER A 129 5.17 45.07 5.40
C SER A 129 5.17 46.11 6.52
N ASN A 130 4.08 46.23 7.23
CA ASN A 130 3.91 47.21 8.32
C ASN A 130 4.10 46.60 9.71
N ASN A 131 4.28 45.26 9.79
CA ASN A 131 4.46 44.46 11.00
C ASN A 131 3.28 44.58 11.99
N ASP A 132 2.06 44.59 11.48
CA ASP A 132 0.85 44.58 12.32
C ASP A 132 0.25 43.17 12.50
N SER A 133 0.91 42.16 11.96
CA SER A 133 0.50 40.76 11.94
C SER A 133 -0.75 40.49 11.07
N ILE A 134 -1.03 41.39 10.14
CA ILE A 134 -2.07 41.21 9.11
C ILE A 134 -1.43 41.22 7.73
N LEU A 135 -1.69 40.21 6.93
CA LEU A 135 -1.16 40.14 5.56
C LEU A 135 -1.75 41.25 4.69
N ASP A 136 -0.89 42.05 4.07
CA ASP A 136 -1.23 43.32 3.41
C ASP A 136 -2.28 43.20 2.31
N ALA A 137 -2.24 42.14 1.49
CA ALA A 137 -3.13 41.98 0.35
C ALA A 137 -4.39 41.17 0.68
N GLN A 138 -4.28 40.15 1.52
CA GLN A 138 -5.38 39.24 1.85
C GLN A 138 -6.14 39.67 3.10
N GLY A 139 -5.50 40.40 4.01
CA GLY A 139 -6.08 40.82 5.29
C GLY A 139 -6.19 39.67 6.31
N TRP A 140 -5.46 38.57 6.10
CA TRP A 140 -5.45 37.43 7.03
C TRP A 140 -4.62 37.75 8.27
N ASP A 141 -5.11 37.30 9.43
CA ASP A 141 -4.43 37.48 10.72
C ASP A 141 -3.42 36.34 10.92
N ILE A 142 -2.16 36.73 11.06
CA ILE A 142 -1.01 35.83 11.31
C ILE A 142 -0.46 35.99 12.73
N THR A 143 -1.25 36.56 13.64
CA THR A 143 -0.89 36.69 15.05
C THR A 143 -0.72 35.31 15.67
N GLY A 144 0.45 35.05 16.26
CA GLY A 144 0.71 33.80 16.97
C GLY A 144 1.41 32.72 16.14
N ILE A 145 1.46 32.83 14.81
CA ILE A 145 2.24 31.91 14.00
C ILE A 145 3.74 32.29 13.99
N SER A 146 4.57 31.36 13.47
CA SER A 146 5.99 31.67 13.25
C SER A 146 6.14 32.70 12.15
N SER A 147 6.91 33.76 12.40
CA SER A 147 7.15 34.81 11.41
C SER A 147 8.01 34.29 10.24
N SER A 148 7.72 34.76 9.02
CA SER A 148 8.57 34.52 7.85
C SER A 148 9.92 35.25 8.00
N VAL A 149 11.03 34.54 7.77
CA VAL A 149 12.38 35.12 7.78
C VAL A 149 12.63 35.98 6.56
N SER A 150 12.05 35.64 5.41
CA SER A 150 12.12 36.46 4.19
C SER A 150 11.14 37.62 4.21
N GLY A 151 10.11 37.58 5.06
CA GLY A 151 8.99 38.48 5.04
C GLY A 151 7.94 38.17 3.95
N ALA A 152 8.12 37.08 3.21
CA ALA A 152 7.16 36.62 2.20
C ALA A 152 6.44 35.37 2.69
N TYR A 153 5.13 35.36 2.50
CA TYR A 153 4.24 34.24 2.83
C TYR A 153 3.65 33.72 1.52
N HIS A 154 3.93 32.45 1.22
CA HIS A 154 3.32 31.78 0.07
C HIS A 154 1.96 31.23 0.47
N PHE A 155 1.02 31.15 -0.46
CA PHE A 155 -0.28 30.55 -0.18
C PHE A 155 -0.91 29.89 -1.40
N GLY A 156 -1.79 28.92 -1.12
CA GLY A 156 -2.55 28.19 -2.12
C GLY A 156 -3.85 27.63 -1.54
N LEU A 157 -4.57 26.89 -2.37
CA LEU A 157 -5.82 26.24 -2.00
C LEU A 157 -5.64 24.75 -1.78
N HIS A 158 -6.21 24.24 -0.72
CA HIS A 158 -6.26 22.82 -0.45
C HIS A 158 -7.02 22.08 -1.56
N SER A 159 -6.53 20.92 -1.99
CA SER A 159 -7.09 20.20 -3.14
C SER A 159 -8.17 19.18 -2.79
N ASP A 160 -8.35 18.81 -1.51
CA ASP A 160 -9.35 17.81 -1.11
C ASP A 160 -10.77 18.36 -1.18
N SER A 161 -11.54 17.84 -2.14
CA SER A 161 -12.93 18.24 -2.36
C SER A 161 -13.87 17.91 -1.19
N LYS A 162 -13.58 16.86 -0.41
CA LYS A 162 -14.39 16.49 0.75
C LYS A 162 -14.09 17.38 1.95
N LEU A 163 -12.81 17.74 2.15
CA LEU A 163 -12.47 18.74 3.15
C LEU A 163 -13.11 20.09 2.81
N ILE A 164 -12.97 20.55 1.56
CA ILE A 164 -13.57 21.79 1.06
C ILE A 164 -15.10 21.78 1.26
N GLN A 165 -15.75 20.66 0.93
CA GLN A 165 -17.19 20.51 1.16
C GLN A 165 -17.56 20.59 2.64
N ARG A 166 -16.79 19.94 3.52
CA ARG A 166 -17.04 19.94 4.97
C ARG A 166 -16.75 21.28 5.62
N ALA A 167 -15.69 21.95 5.21
CA ALA A 167 -15.34 23.29 5.64
C ALA A 167 -16.32 24.36 5.12
N GLY A 168 -17.12 24.03 4.09
CA GLY A 168 -18.11 24.92 3.50
C GLY A 168 -17.53 25.91 2.48
N GLY A 169 -16.35 25.66 1.93
CA GLY A 169 -15.68 26.43 0.89
C GLY A 169 -14.17 26.25 0.88
N ASP A 170 -13.47 27.08 0.12
CA ASP A 170 -12.03 26.98 -0.08
C ASP A 170 -11.28 27.03 1.27
N VAL A 171 -10.35 26.11 1.44
CA VAL A 171 -9.44 26.02 2.58
C VAL A 171 -8.07 26.54 2.16
N ILE A 172 -7.57 27.53 2.85
CA ILE A 172 -6.29 28.17 2.54
C ILE A 172 -5.15 27.40 3.19
N ILE A 173 -4.04 27.28 2.46
CA ILE A 173 -2.76 26.82 3.01
C ILE A 173 -1.79 27.98 2.93
N LEU A 174 -1.24 28.39 4.06
CA LEU A 174 -0.19 29.38 4.19
C LEU A 174 1.15 28.67 4.38
N VAL A 175 2.20 29.10 3.66
CA VAL A 175 3.55 28.49 3.68
C VAL A 175 4.56 29.52 4.13
N VAL A 176 5.36 29.16 5.14
CA VAL A 176 6.25 30.06 5.86
C VAL A 176 7.67 29.51 5.91
N ASP A 177 8.65 30.36 5.68
CA ASP A 177 10.07 30.10 5.90
C ASP A 177 10.46 30.52 7.33
N THR A 178 10.45 29.56 8.26
CA THR A 178 10.59 29.89 9.69
C THR A 178 12.05 29.94 10.16
N LYS A 179 13.00 29.38 9.42
CA LYS A 179 14.40 29.21 9.83
C LYS A 179 15.39 29.90 8.92
N ILE A 180 15.24 29.76 7.61
CA ILE A 180 16.19 30.26 6.59
C ILE A 180 15.40 31.02 5.54
N SER A 181 15.79 32.27 5.28
CA SER A 181 15.14 33.11 4.29
C SER A 181 15.02 32.44 2.92
N GLY A 182 13.80 32.29 2.43
CA GLY A 182 13.48 31.68 1.15
C GLY A 182 13.51 30.15 1.11
N VAL A 183 13.69 29.50 2.28
CA VAL A 183 13.56 28.04 2.44
C VAL A 183 12.33 27.76 3.29
N TYR A 184 11.23 27.45 2.66
CA TYR A 184 9.93 27.24 3.28
C TYR A 184 9.89 25.86 3.94
N ASP A 185 9.48 25.83 5.21
CA ASP A 185 9.58 24.63 6.05
C ASP A 185 8.35 24.37 6.92
N THR A 186 7.35 25.24 6.92
CA THR A 186 6.18 25.14 7.77
C THR A 186 4.93 25.60 6.99
N ILE A 187 3.81 24.92 7.19
CA ILE A 187 2.51 25.32 6.66
C ILE A 187 1.49 25.46 7.77
N TYR A 188 0.49 26.29 7.54
CA TYR A 188 -0.72 26.44 8.36
C TYR A 188 -1.93 26.25 7.43
N ILE A 189 -2.95 25.55 7.90
CA ILE A 189 -4.11 25.16 7.08
C ILE A 189 -5.38 25.66 7.77
N ASP A 190 -5.96 26.74 7.25
CA ASP A 190 -7.19 27.38 7.75
C ASP A 190 -8.41 26.49 7.43
N ILE A 191 -8.67 25.47 8.28
CA ILE A 191 -9.78 24.52 8.07
C ILE A 191 -11.13 25.15 8.41
N ASP A 192 -11.20 26.06 9.41
CA ASP A 192 -12.45 26.70 9.78
C ASP A 192 -12.78 27.95 8.98
N ARG A 193 -11.81 28.41 8.20
CA ARG A 193 -11.99 29.47 7.22
C ARG A 193 -12.33 30.82 7.83
N ASP A 194 -11.79 31.12 9.00
CA ASP A 194 -11.99 32.39 9.64
C ASP A 194 -10.92 33.44 9.25
N GLY A 195 -9.84 33.00 8.59
CA GLY A 195 -8.73 33.85 8.15
C GLY A 195 -7.79 34.25 9.28
N GLU A 196 -7.88 33.60 10.43
CA GLU A 196 -6.97 33.72 11.58
C GLU A 196 -6.10 32.45 11.64
N PHE A 197 -4.79 32.57 11.41
CA PHE A 197 -3.88 31.41 11.39
C PHE A 197 -3.27 31.08 12.75
N GLY A 198 -3.58 31.85 13.79
CA GLY A 198 -2.97 31.70 15.11
C GLY A 198 -3.49 30.54 15.94
N ASP A 199 -4.64 30.01 15.62
CA ASP A 199 -5.26 28.84 16.24
C ASP A 199 -4.98 27.54 15.48
N GLU A 200 -4.40 27.62 14.25
CA GLU A 200 -3.92 26.47 13.51
C GLU A 200 -2.59 25.96 14.05
N SER A 201 -2.46 24.65 14.19
CA SER A 201 -1.18 24.03 14.54
C SER A 201 -0.23 24.01 13.33
N PRO A 202 1.06 24.32 13.54
CA PRO A 202 2.05 24.28 12.48
C PRO A 202 2.26 22.85 11.98
N VAL A 203 2.18 22.65 10.66
CA VAL A 203 2.48 21.40 9.98
C VAL A 203 3.85 21.50 9.32
N ASN A 204 4.70 20.55 9.58
CA ASN A 204 6.06 20.52 9.06
C ASN A 204 6.58 19.07 9.04
N GLN A 205 7.84 18.88 8.67
CA GLN A 205 8.45 17.56 8.61
C GLN A 205 8.32 16.76 9.92
N ALA A 206 8.45 17.40 11.07
CA ALA A 206 8.37 16.73 12.38
C ALA A 206 6.93 16.40 12.80
N ASN A 207 5.96 17.20 12.33
CA ASN A 207 4.52 17.03 12.58
C ASN A 207 3.78 17.16 11.24
N PRO A 208 3.81 16.10 10.40
CA PRO A 208 3.36 16.24 9.01
C PRO A 208 1.85 16.10 8.81
N THR A 209 1.08 15.76 9.84
CA THR A 209 -0.38 15.59 9.77
C THR A 209 -1.11 16.73 10.44
N TYR A 210 -2.29 17.05 9.93
CA TYR A 210 -3.17 18.03 10.54
C TYR A 210 -4.64 17.67 10.34
N GLY A 211 -5.43 17.99 11.34
CA GLY A 211 -6.88 17.86 11.35
C GLY A 211 -7.50 18.81 12.35
N ARG A 212 -8.82 18.95 12.29
CA ARG A 212 -9.58 19.77 13.22
C ARG A 212 -10.44 18.91 14.12
N ASP A 213 -10.36 19.14 15.43
CA ASP A 213 -11.26 18.60 16.45
C ASP A 213 -12.45 19.56 16.61
N THR A 214 -13.60 19.19 16.05
CA THR A 214 -14.78 20.05 16.02
C THR A 214 -15.67 19.90 17.26
N ASN A 215 -15.49 18.83 18.03
CA ASN A 215 -16.29 18.49 19.19
C ASN A 215 -15.52 18.58 20.51
N GLN A 216 -14.22 18.87 20.47
CA GLN A 216 -13.30 19.02 21.59
C GLN A 216 -13.17 17.75 22.45
N ASP A 217 -13.18 16.57 21.80
CA ASP A 217 -12.94 15.29 22.48
C ASP A 217 -11.48 14.83 22.41
N GLY A 218 -10.61 15.59 21.78
CA GLY A 218 -9.18 15.33 21.62
C GLY A 218 -8.83 14.52 20.38
N LEU A 219 -9.80 14.20 19.54
CA LEU A 219 -9.60 13.52 18.28
C LEU A 219 -9.99 14.42 17.10
N TRP A 220 -9.27 14.38 16.03
CA TRP A 220 -9.60 15.13 14.83
C TRP A 220 -10.82 14.54 14.12
N ASP A 221 -11.81 15.38 13.83
CA ASP A 221 -13.04 15.06 13.10
C ASP A 221 -12.96 15.40 11.61
N GLN A 222 -12.00 16.21 11.23
CA GLN A 222 -11.71 16.60 9.85
C GLN A 222 -10.23 16.36 9.56
N SER A 223 -9.90 15.97 8.35
CA SER A 223 -8.53 15.69 7.91
C SER A 223 -8.09 16.67 6.85
N ALA A 224 -6.93 17.28 7.03
CA ALA A 224 -6.17 17.97 5.99
C ALA A 224 -5.08 17.05 5.36
N GLY A 225 -5.06 15.77 5.72
CA GLY A 225 -4.11 14.80 5.20
C GLY A 225 -2.74 14.89 5.85
N LEU A 226 -1.71 14.54 5.07
CA LEU A 226 -0.32 14.53 5.50
C LEU A 226 0.51 15.38 4.54
N LEU A 227 1.33 16.25 5.08
CA LEU A 227 2.34 16.98 4.33
C LEU A 227 3.45 15.99 3.94
N TRP A 228 3.56 15.72 2.65
CA TRP A 228 4.56 14.79 2.14
C TRP A 228 5.92 15.49 1.95
N TRP A 229 5.92 16.67 1.29
CA TRP A 229 7.16 17.42 1.03
C TRP A 229 6.85 18.88 0.66
N ILE A 230 7.75 19.78 1.00
CA ILE A 230 7.74 21.18 0.54
C ILE A 230 8.94 21.36 -0.38
N SER A 231 8.74 22.00 -1.55
CA SER A 231 9.83 22.28 -2.47
C SER A 231 10.88 23.21 -1.83
N ASP A 232 12.12 22.77 -1.88
CA ASP A 232 13.29 23.56 -1.44
C ASP A 232 13.87 24.44 -2.57
N GLY A 233 13.32 24.36 -3.79
CA GLY A 233 13.79 25.08 -4.96
C GLY A 233 15.09 24.56 -5.56
N ILE A 234 15.63 23.46 -5.07
CA ILE A 234 16.92 22.88 -5.48
C ILE A 234 16.75 21.46 -5.98
N ASN A 235 16.06 20.63 -5.21
CA ASN A 235 15.82 19.24 -5.53
C ASN A 235 14.51 19.06 -6.30
N GLY A 236 14.41 17.99 -7.08
CA GLY A 236 13.15 17.57 -7.67
C GLY A 236 12.17 17.10 -6.62
N VAL A 237 10.97 16.75 -7.03
CA VAL A 237 10.01 16.09 -6.13
C VAL A 237 10.50 14.67 -5.77
N PRO A 238 10.13 14.11 -4.61
CA PRO A 238 10.55 12.75 -4.23
C PRO A 238 10.29 11.73 -5.34
N TYR A 239 11.28 10.88 -5.66
CA TYR A 239 11.28 9.94 -6.79
C TYR A 239 11.21 10.57 -8.20
N GLY A 240 11.18 11.89 -8.30
CA GLY A 240 10.94 12.58 -9.57
C GLY A 240 12.04 12.41 -10.61
N ASP A 241 13.28 12.41 -10.20
CA ASP A 241 14.45 12.20 -11.06
C ASP A 241 14.52 10.78 -11.60
N ILE A 242 14.29 9.78 -10.77
CA ILE A 242 14.22 8.36 -11.15
C ILE A 242 13.09 8.14 -12.16
N TYR A 243 11.91 8.66 -11.85
CA TYR A 243 10.75 8.56 -12.75
C TYR A 243 11.01 9.25 -14.10
N ALA A 244 11.55 10.47 -14.07
CA ALA A 244 11.85 11.23 -15.29
C ALA A 244 12.89 10.51 -16.16
N ALA A 245 13.97 10.00 -15.56
CA ALA A 245 15.00 9.25 -16.26
C ALA A 245 14.46 7.99 -16.94
N ARG A 246 13.60 7.24 -16.27
CA ARG A 246 12.99 6.00 -16.79
C ARG A 246 12.02 6.26 -17.94
N ASN A 247 11.28 7.36 -17.86
CA ASN A 247 10.24 7.69 -18.83
C ASN A 247 10.68 8.68 -19.91
N GLY A 248 11.95 9.07 -19.93
CA GLY A 248 12.50 9.99 -20.92
C GLY A 248 12.02 11.43 -20.77
N TYR A 249 11.65 11.82 -19.55
CA TYR A 249 11.30 13.20 -19.21
C TYR A 249 12.51 13.95 -18.66
N GLN A 250 12.42 15.26 -18.67
CA GLN A 250 13.38 16.11 -17.97
C GLN A 250 12.94 16.23 -16.50
N ASN A 251 13.84 15.96 -15.57
CA ASN A 251 13.55 16.20 -14.15
C ASN A 251 13.26 17.69 -13.93
N ARG A 252 12.09 17.98 -13.36
CA ARG A 252 11.61 19.35 -13.11
C ARG A 252 11.82 19.68 -11.64
N ILE A 253 12.22 20.92 -11.39
CA ILE A 253 12.40 21.47 -10.05
C ILE A 253 11.38 22.60 -9.90
N ALA A 254 10.58 22.57 -8.84
CA ALA A 254 9.70 23.67 -8.46
C ALA A 254 10.48 24.71 -7.66
N ASN A 255 10.02 25.97 -7.64
CA ASN A 255 10.63 26.98 -6.80
C ASN A 255 10.34 26.69 -5.32
N SER A 256 11.20 27.22 -4.43
CA SER A 256 11.01 27.05 -2.99
C SER A 256 9.66 27.62 -2.55
N GLY A 257 8.87 26.80 -1.87
CA GLY A 257 7.54 27.16 -1.39
C GLY A 257 6.43 27.26 -2.46
N ASP A 258 6.76 27.08 -3.76
CA ASP A 258 5.76 27.16 -4.84
C ASP A 258 4.93 25.88 -4.95
N LEU A 259 5.42 24.77 -4.44
CA LEU A 259 4.79 23.48 -4.56
C LEU A 259 4.80 22.74 -3.22
N ILE A 260 3.62 22.22 -2.84
CA ILE A 260 3.44 21.34 -1.68
C ILE A 260 2.80 20.06 -2.16
N LEU A 261 3.37 18.92 -1.77
CA LEU A 261 2.78 17.61 -1.95
C LEU A 261 2.07 17.22 -0.67
N LEU A 262 0.77 17.00 -0.75
CA LEU A 262 -0.05 16.50 0.34
C LEU A 262 -0.57 15.11 -0.01
N MET A 263 -0.36 14.14 0.86
CA MET A 263 -0.99 12.84 0.77
C MET A 263 -2.34 12.90 1.45
N LEU A 264 -3.40 12.90 0.65
CA LEU A 264 -4.79 12.98 1.08
C LEU A 264 -5.48 11.63 0.86
N ASN A 265 -6.58 11.42 1.54
CA ASN A 265 -7.49 10.36 1.10
C ASN A 265 -8.15 10.75 -0.22
N ASN A 266 -8.23 9.85 -1.18
CA ASN A 266 -8.92 10.14 -2.43
C ASN A 266 -10.41 9.87 -2.32
N ALA A 267 -11.16 10.86 -1.88
CA ALA A 267 -12.61 10.77 -1.76
C ALA A 267 -13.36 10.78 -3.10
N SER A 268 -12.69 11.04 -4.23
CA SER A 268 -13.31 11.10 -5.55
C SER A 268 -13.30 9.78 -6.30
N GLU A 269 -12.52 8.80 -5.87
CA GLU A 269 -12.54 7.46 -6.46
C GLU A 269 -13.77 6.66 -6.00
N ALA A 270 -14.25 5.77 -6.84
CA ALA A 270 -15.33 4.84 -6.51
C ALA A 270 -14.93 4.00 -5.29
N GLY A 271 -15.46 4.32 -4.12
CA GLY A 271 -15.04 3.74 -2.85
C GLY A 271 -13.97 4.54 -2.12
N GLY A 272 -14.03 5.86 -2.11
CA GLY A 272 -13.05 6.82 -1.58
C GLY A 272 -12.41 6.55 -0.21
N ASN A 273 -12.88 5.54 0.52
CA ASN A 273 -12.26 5.07 1.76
C ASN A 273 -11.38 3.83 1.55
N HIS A 274 -11.29 3.27 0.34
CA HIS A 274 -10.77 1.92 0.14
C HIS A 274 -9.33 1.75 0.60
N GLY A 275 -8.43 2.67 0.24
CA GLY A 275 -7.04 2.63 0.70
C GLY A 275 -6.89 2.80 2.22
N THR A 276 -7.72 3.65 2.84
CA THR A 276 -7.76 3.81 4.30
C THR A 276 -8.28 2.55 4.99
N LEU A 277 -9.33 1.90 4.44
CA LEU A 277 -9.80 0.59 4.89
C LEU A 277 -8.70 -0.47 4.81
N CYS A 278 -7.95 -0.52 3.70
CA CYS A 278 -6.83 -1.44 3.53
C CYS A 278 -5.69 -1.15 4.51
N ALA A 279 -5.30 0.12 4.67
CA ALA A 279 -4.27 0.54 5.61
C ALA A 279 -4.62 0.19 7.06
N SER A 280 -5.88 0.37 7.44
CA SER A 280 -6.36 0.05 8.78
C SER A 280 -6.31 -1.46 9.09
N ALA A 281 -6.56 -2.32 8.10
CA ALA A 281 -6.41 -3.76 8.26
C ALA A 281 -4.95 -4.17 8.53
N VAL A 282 -3.97 -3.40 8.02
CA VAL A 282 -2.55 -3.60 8.30
C VAL A 282 -2.17 -3.06 9.67
N ALA A 283 -2.38 -1.75 9.95
CA ALA A 283 -1.66 -1.05 11.01
C ALA A 283 -2.53 -0.15 11.91
N ALA A 284 -3.87 -0.22 11.87
CA ALA A 284 -4.69 0.58 12.77
C ALA A 284 -4.33 0.41 14.24
N GLN A 285 -4.25 1.53 14.97
CA GLN A 285 -3.75 1.61 16.36
C GLN A 285 -4.82 1.38 17.42
N GLY A 286 -6.09 1.29 17.06
CA GLY A 286 -7.20 1.04 18.00
C GLY A 286 -7.55 2.26 18.87
N VAL A 287 -7.45 3.46 18.35
CA VAL A 287 -7.77 4.70 19.06
C VAL A 287 -9.26 4.99 19.03
N VAL A 288 -9.87 4.95 17.83
CA VAL A 288 -11.30 5.30 17.69
C VAL A 288 -12.19 4.27 18.35
N ASN A 289 -13.26 4.77 18.98
CA ASN A 289 -14.30 3.96 19.63
C ASN A 289 -13.74 2.80 20.48
N ASN A 290 -12.73 3.10 21.31
CA ASN A 290 -12.10 2.16 22.25
C ASN A 290 -11.58 0.84 21.57
N GLY A 291 -10.95 0.95 20.43
CA GLY A 291 -10.36 -0.18 19.73
C GLY A 291 -11.33 -0.90 18.80
N ALA A 292 -12.27 -0.18 18.20
CA ALA A 292 -13.19 -0.77 17.22
C ALA A 292 -12.46 -1.32 16.00
N VAL A 293 -11.34 -0.70 15.62
CA VAL A 293 -10.44 -1.16 14.56
C VAL A 293 -9.05 -1.34 15.14
N LEU A 294 -8.47 -2.50 14.90
CA LEU A 294 -7.09 -2.81 15.26
C LEU A 294 -6.46 -3.61 14.11
N GLY A 295 -5.38 -3.09 13.57
CA GLY A 295 -4.63 -3.72 12.48
C GLY A 295 -3.92 -5.00 12.92
N MET A 296 -3.52 -5.83 11.96
CA MET A 296 -2.80 -7.06 12.25
C MET A 296 -1.40 -6.78 12.79
N ALA A 297 -0.76 -5.71 12.34
CA ALA A 297 0.59 -5.28 12.70
C ALA A 297 0.60 -3.80 13.11
N PRO A 298 0.11 -3.47 14.32
CA PRO A 298 -0.03 -2.06 14.73
C PRO A 298 1.32 -1.33 14.90
N GLY A 299 2.43 -2.01 14.85
CA GLY A 299 3.76 -1.42 14.87
C GLY A 299 4.42 -1.30 13.49
N ALA A 300 3.76 -1.70 12.42
CA ALA A 300 4.29 -1.59 11.06
C ALA A 300 4.21 -0.15 10.54
N ASP A 301 5.19 0.24 9.71
CA ASP A 301 5.23 1.51 9.03
C ASP A 301 4.56 1.40 7.66
N LEU A 302 3.72 2.38 7.31
CA LEU A 302 2.95 2.36 6.06
C LEU A 302 3.59 3.25 5.00
N ILE A 303 3.79 2.68 3.82
CA ILE A 303 4.09 3.42 2.59
C ILE A 303 2.79 3.58 1.81
N ALA A 304 2.35 4.81 1.57
CA ALA A 304 1.19 5.06 0.73
C ALA A 304 1.61 5.14 -0.75
N VAL A 305 1.05 4.24 -1.57
CA VAL A 305 1.12 4.34 -3.03
C VAL A 305 -0.29 4.63 -3.53
N SER A 306 -0.55 5.91 -3.81
CA SER A 306 -1.91 6.42 -4.05
C SER A 306 -2.27 6.49 -5.51
N ASN A 307 -3.53 6.84 -5.79
CA ASN A 307 -4.06 7.11 -7.14
C ASN A 307 -3.76 6.01 -8.15
N LEU A 308 -3.68 4.78 -7.70
CA LEU A 308 -3.24 3.67 -8.52
C LEU A 308 -4.20 3.39 -9.70
N TYR A 309 -5.49 3.73 -9.54
CA TYR A 309 -6.54 3.44 -10.52
C TYR A 309 -6.65 4.43 -11.68
N ALA A 310 -5.92 5.51 -11.66
CA ALA A 310 -6.09 6.58 -12.65
C ALA A 310 -5.17 6.45 -13.89
N GLY A 311 -4.60 5.30 -14.14
CA GLY A 311 -3.98 4.92 -15.42
C GLY A 311 -2.48 5.19 -15.56
N GLY A 312 -1.76 4.21 -16.00
CA GLY A 312 -0.50 4.36 -16.71
C GLY A 312 0.80 4.24 -15.93
N SER A 313 0.79 4.14 -14.60
CA SER A 313 2.03 4.10 -13.82
C SER A 313 2.15 2.91 -12.87
N TRP A 314 1.43 1.83 -13.18
CA TRP A 314 1.41 0.60 -12.39
C TRP A 314 2.78 -0.02 -12.20
N LEU A 315 3.51 -0.20 -13.28
CA LEU A 315 4.82 -0.83 -13.25
C LEU A 315 5.82 0.00 -12.44
N ASP A 316 5.78 1.33 -12.57
CA ASP A 316 6.60 2.21 -11.75
C ASP A 316 6.19 2.16 -10.27
N SER A 317 4.89 2.05 -9.98
CA SER A 317 4.39 1.90 -8.60
C SER A 317 4.84 0.59 -7.96
N PHE A 318 4.76 -0.52 -8.68
CA PHE A 318 5.28 -1.80 -8.21
C PHE A 318 6.78 -1.74 -7.95
N ARG A 319 7.50 -1.11 -8.86
CA ARG A 319 8.94 -0.97 -8.78
C ARG A 319 9.37 -0.03 -7.65
N PHE A 320 8.65 1.10 -7.47
CA PHE A 320 8.87 2.02 -6.36
C PHE A 320 8.83 1.31 -5.00
N ILE A 321 7.86 0.42 -4.79
CA ILE A 321 7.75 -0.33 -3.53
C ILE A 321 9.04 -1.08 -3.20
N SER A 322 9.68 -1.68 -4.20
CA SER A 322 10.88 -2.49 -4.03
C SER A 322 12.19 -1.72 -4.14
N GLU A 323 12.17 -0.46 -4.57
CA GLU A 323 13.37 0.34 -4.82
C GLU A 323 13.45 1.62 -4.00
N GLY A 324 12.31 2.15 -3.51
CA GLY A 324 12.25 3.43 -2.80
C GLY A 324 12.59 4.65 -3.66
N TYR A 325 13.01 5.73 -3.00
CA TYR A 325 13.30 7.02 -3.65
C TYR A 325 14.60 7.03 -4.46
N ASP A 326 15.59 6.21 -4.09
CA ASP A 326 16.86 6.13 -4.80
C ASP A 326 16.81 5.23 -6.04
N GLY A 327 15.70 4.51 -6.24
CA GLY A 327 15.50 3.62 -7.37
C GLY A 327 16.40 2.38 -7.35
N ASN A 328 16.85 1.94 -6.17
CA ASN A 328 17.82 0.87 -5.99
C ASN A 328 17.33 -0.20 -5.02
N ALA A 329 16.94 -1.35 -5.53
CA ALA A 329 16.47 -2.48 -4.73
C ALA A 329 17.50 -3.07 -3.75
N SER A 330 18.76 -2.67 -3.82
CA SER A 330 19.82 -3.15 -2.91
C SER A 330 20.01 -2.29 -1.66
N THR A 331 19.34 -1.16 -1.57
CA THR A 331 19.31 -0.30 -0.37
C THR A 331 18.18 -0.76 0.54
N SER A 332 18.32 -0.58 1.84
CA SER A 332 17.35 -1.12 2.81
C SER A 332 16.61 -0.04 3.61
N HIS A 333 16.82 1.24 3.26
CA HIS A 333 16.34 2.35 4.08
C HIS A 333 15.04 3.00 3.60
N ASP A 334 14.60 2.73 2.36
CA ASP A 334 13.44 3.41 1.77
C ASP A 334 12.46 2.49 1.00
N GLN A 335 12.77 1.21 0.84
CA GLN A 335 11.88 0.25 0.20
C GLN A 335 10.86 -0.36 1.16
N GLY A 336 9.74 -0.84 0.64
CA GLY A 336 8.79 -1.68 1.34
C GLY A 336 9.20 -3.15 1.29
N GLN A 337 9.16 -3.84 2.42
CA GLN A 337 9.35 -5.29 2.48
C GLN A 337 8.10 -6.02 1.97
N ILE A 338 6.93 -5.40 2.09
CA ILE A 338 5.64 -5.99 1.75
C ILE A 338 4.85 -5.00 0.91
N GLY A 339 4.31 -5.46 -0.23
CA GLY A 339 3.31 -4.76 -1.03
C GLY A 339 1.93 -5.38 -0.84
N SER A 340 0.90 -4.56 -0.59
CA SER A 340 -0.50 -4.97 -0.46
C SER A 340 -1.32 -4.37 -1.59
N PHE A 341 -1.88 -5.23 -2.46
CA PHE A 341 -2.61 -4.86 -3.67
C PHE A 341 -4.03 -5.39 -3.64
N SER A 342 -4.96 -4.54 -3.25
CA SER A 342 -6.38 -4.89 -3.16
C SER A 342 -7.14 -4.60 -4.45
N PHE A 343 -6.56 -4.94 -5.57
CA PHE A 343 -7.12 -4.70 -6.90
C PHE A 343 -6.80 -5.82 -7.89
N GLY A 344 -7.46 -5.80 -9.04
CA GLY A 344 -7.20 -6.72 -10.13
C GLY A 344 -8.08 -6.41 -11.34
N ASN A 345 -7.74 -7.00 -12.48
CA ASN A 345 -8.52 -6.93 -13.70
C ASN A 345 -9.11 -8.30 -14.03
N SER A 346 -10.42 -8.45 -13.81
CA SER A 346 -11.14 -9.67 -14.13
C SER A 346 -11.43 -9.85 -15.64
N ALA A 347 -11.22 -8.81 -16.43
CA ALA A 347 -11.35 -8.88 -17.90
C ALA A 347 -10.03 -9.25 -18.58
N ALA A 348 -8.89 -9.15 -17.88
CA ALA A 348 -7.62 -9.67 -18.37
C ALA A 348 -7.62 -11.20 -18.28
N HIS A 349 -6.91 -11.84 -19.18
CA HIS A 349 -6.66 -13.26 -19.08
C HIS A 349 -5.89 -13.55 -17.78
N ASP A 350 -6.39 -14.47 -17.00
CA ASP A 350 -5.84 -14.89 -15.72
C ASP A 350 -4.72 -15.95 -15.88
N ASP A 351 -4.05 -15.94 -17.02
CA ASP A 351 -3.01 -16.92 -17.33
C ASP A 351 -1.64 -16.60 -16.70
N GLY A 352 -1.52 -15.48 -15.98
CA GLY A 352 -0.26 -15.02 -15.44
C GLY A 352 0.77 -14.62 -16.51
N ALA A 353 0.34 -14.52 -17.77
CA ALA A 353 1.16 -14.11 -18.91
C ALA A 353 0.85 -12.66 -19.34
N ASP A 354 -0.05 -12.00 -18.67
CA ASP A 354 -0.23 -10.56 -18.84
C ASP A 354 0.98 -9.78 -18.30
N TYR A 355 1.16 -8.56 -18.79
CA TYR A 355 2.38 -7.80 -18.50
C TYR A 355 2.55 -7.40 -17.02
N TRP A 356 1.44 -7.27 -16.25
CA TRP A 356 1.52 -6.99 -14.81
C TRP A 356 2.03 -8.21 -14.05
N SER A 357 1.45 -9.39 -14.35
CA SER A 357 1.85 -10.65 -13.75
C SER A 357 3.32 -10.97 -14.04
N LEU A 358 3.75 -10.83 -15.30
CA LEU A 358 5.14 -11.05 -15.69
C LEU A 358 6.09 -10.06 -15.03
N TYR A 359 5.67 -8.81 -14.87
CA TYR A 359 6.50 -7.81 -14.24
C TYR A 359 6.67 -8.06 -12.74
N LEU A 360 5.61 -8.47 -12.05
CA LEU A 360 5.66 -8.87 -10.64
C LEU A 360 6.50 -10.14 -10.46
N ASP A 361 6.40 -11.12 -11.36
CA ASP A 361 7.26 -12.30 -11.36
C ASP A 361 8.74 -11.93 -11.48
N TRP A 362 9.06 -10.99 -12.37
CA TRP A 362 10.42 -10.48 -12.50
C TRP A 362 10.87 -9.72 -11.24
N LEU A 363 10.04 -8.86 -10.67
CA LEU A 363 10.36 -8.13 -9.45
C LEU A 363 10.69 -9.09 -8.30
N THR A 364 9.80 -10.04 -8.01
CA THR A 364 9.90 -10.91 -6.84
C THR A 364 10.97 -12.00 -6.97
N ARG A 365 11.36 -12.36 -8.19
CA ARG A 365 12.27 -13.49 -8.42
C ARG A 365 13.67 -13.10 -8.88
N VAL A 366 13.79 -11.91 -9.46
CA VAL A 366 15.05 -11.50 -10.12
C VAL A 366 15.52 -10.16 -9.58
N HIS A 367 14.63 -9.16 -9.50
CA HIS A 367 15.03 -7.78 -9.24
C HIS A 367 15.09 -7.44 -7.75
N SER A 368 14.06 -7.83 -7.01
CA SER A 368 13.91 -7.54 -5.58
C SER A 368 13.29 -8.73 -4.84
N PRO A 369 14.02 -9.85 -4.71
CA PRO A 369 13.47 -11.07 -4.13
C PRO A 369 13.11 -10.95 -2.64
N GLU A 370 13.57 -9.93 -1.94
CA GLU A 370 13.26 -9.68 -0.53
C GLU A 370 11.91 -8.94 -0.33
N THR A 371 11.27 -8.48 -1.41
CA THR A 371 9.94 -7.87 -1.36
C THR A 371 8.86 -8.88 -1.72
N THR A 372 7.89 -9.10 -0.83
CA THR A 372 6.73 -9.96 -1.09
C THR A 372 5.49 -9.12 -1.40
N TYR A 373 4.80 -9.44 -2.49
CA TYR A 373 3.56 -8.77 -2.89
C TYR A 373 2.36 -9.65 -2.62
N PHE A 374 1.40 -9.14 -1.86
CA PHE A 374 0.11 -9.75 -1.62
C PHE A 374 -0.92 -9.16 -2.58
N VAL A 375 -1.63 -10.02 -3.30
CA VAL A 375 -2.57 -9.61 -4.35
C VAL A 375 -3.92 -10.27 -4.16
N ALA A 376 -4.99 -9.50 -4.23
CA ALA A 376 -6.36 -10.01 -4.16
C ALA A 376 -6.70 -10.87 -5.37
N VAL A 377 -7.27 -12.07 -5.16
CA VAL A 377 -7.70 -12.94 -6.27
C VAL A 377 -8.94 -12.44 -7.00
N GLY A 378 -9.69 -11.50 -6.38
CA GLY A 378 -10.90 -10.91 -6.95
C GLY A 378 -12.20 -11.40 -6.34
N ASN A 379 -13.30 -10.67 -6.63
CA ASN A 379 -14.65 -10.87 -6.07
C ASN A 379 -15.68 -11.30 -7.13
N GLY A 380 -15.23 -11.90 -8.23
CA GLY A 380 -16.07 -12.17 -9.41
C GLY A 380 -16.95 -13.41 -9.32
N GLY A 381 -16.78 -14.22 -8.28
CA GLY A 381 -17.69 -15.36 -8.13
C GLY A 381 -17.06 -16.64 -7.63
N HIS A 382 -17.90 -17.66 -7.53
CA HIS A 382 -17.65 -18.95 -6.90
C HIS A 382 -17.26 -20.06 -7.89
N GLY A 383 -17.10 -19.74 -9.17
CA GLY A 383 -16.63 -20.68 -10.17
C GLY A 383 -15.13 -20.90 -10.10
N TYR A 384 -14.68 -22.06 -10.58
CA TYR A 384 -13.25 -22.28 -10.83
C TYR A 384 -12.80 -21.48 -12.07
N GLY A 385 -11.51 -21.13 -12.11
CA GLY A 385 -10.95 -20.37 -13.22
C GLY A 385 -11.37 -18.91 -13.23
N THR A 386 -11.49 -18.29 -12.06
CA THR A 386 -11.97 -16.91 -11.91
C THR A 386 -10.94 -15.93 -11.34
N THR A 387 -9.72 -16.37 -11.06
CA THR A 387 -8.64 -15.52 -10.54
C THR A 387 -8.43 -14.29 -11.43
N ALA A 388 -8.31 -13.11 -10.82
CA ALA A 388 -8.07 -11.86 -11.54
C ALA A 388 -6.56 -11.56 -11.66
N SER A 389 -6.12 -11.02 -12.79
CA SER A 389 -4.76 -10.50 -12.94
C SER A 389 -4.59 -9.23 -12.05
N PRO A 390 -3.43 -9.03 -11.39
CA PRO A 390 -2.21 -9.83 -11.43
C PRO A 390 -2.14 -10.92 -10.33
N GLY A 391 -3.25 -11.27 -9.68
CA GLY A 391 -3.29 -12.35 -8.68
C GLY A 391 -2.83 -13.71 -9.21
N GLY A 392 -2.94 -13.94 -10.53
CA GLY A 392 -2.41 -15.12 -11.19
C GLY A 392 -0.90 -15.10 -11.43
N ALA A 393 -0.17 -14.06 -11.01
CA ALA A 393 1.29 -14.04 -11.08
C ALA A 393 1.89 -15.07 -10.10
N HIS A 394 2.95 -15.74 -10.52
CA HIS A 394 3.51 -16.85 -9.74
C HIS A 394 4.39 -16.37 -8.56
N GLY A 395 5.04 -15.23 -8.71
CA GLY A 395 5.92 -14.65 -7.68
C GLY A 395 5.19 -13.92 -6.57
N VAL A 396 3.88 -13.71 -6.65
CA VAL A 396 3.10 -13.04 -5.63
C VAL A 396 2.46 -14.03 -4.64
N MET A 397 1.95 -13.52 -3.54
CA MET A 397 1.04 -14.22 -2.63
C MET A 397 -0.40 -13.86 -2.99
N SER A 398 -1.09 -14.72 -3.72
CA SER A 398 -2.49 -14.51 -4.06
C SER A 398 -3.40 -14.85 -2.88
N VAL A 399 -4.35 -13.95 -2.57
CA VAL A 399 -5.14 -14.02 -1.33
C VAL A 399 -6.63 -14.15 -1.62
N GLY A 400 -7.21 -15.27 -1.18
CA GLY A 400 -8.64 -15.51 -1.18
C GLY A 400 -9.33 -15.08 0.13
N ALA A 401 -10.65 -14.92 0.08
CA ALA A 401 -11.44 -14.43 1.20
C ALA A 401 -12.28 -15.52 1.86
N PHE A 402 -12.16 -15.62 3.18
CA PHE A 402 -13.00 -16.45 4.03
C PHE A 402 -13.79 -15.60 5.03
N SER A 403 -14.85 -16.18 5.59
CA SER A 403 -15.76 -15.51 6.51
C SER A 403 -15.28 -15.62 7.96
N SER A 404 -15.33 -14.49 8.68
CA SER A 404 -15.25 -14.44 10.14
C SER A 404 -16.61 -14.32 10.81
N LYS A 405 -17.71 -14.46 10.05
CA LYS A 405 -19.05 -14.12 10.49
C LYS A 405 -19.82 -15.33 11.04
N GLY A 406 -20.16 -15.31 12.32
CA GLY A 406 -21.19 -16.13 12.94
C GLY A 406 -21.23 -17.60 12.49
N SER A 407 -22.34 -18.01 11.90
CA SER A 407 -22.54 -19.38 11.43
C SER A 407 -21.73 -19.76 10.17
N THR A 408 -21.18 -18.80 9.46
CA THR A 408 -20.30 -18.99 8.28
C THR A 408 -18.83 -18.85 8.62
N TRP A 409 -18.48 -18.86 9.90
CA TRP A 409 -17.11 -18.72 10.35
C TRP A 409 -16.20 -19.81 9.76
N GLY A 410 -15.13 -19.38 9.11
CA GLY A 410 -14.17 -20.27 8.46
C GLY A 410 -14.64 -20.89 7.16
N GLU A 411 -15.79 -20.45 6.61
CA GLU A 411 -16.25 -20.85 5.28
C GLU A 411 -15.66 -19.93 4.20
N SER A 412 -15.40 -20.50 3.03
CA SER A 412 -15.02 -19.73 1.84
C SER A 412 -16.11 -18.73 1.48
N ALA A 413 -15.75 -17.47 1.28
CA ALA A 413 -16.70 -16.48 0.79
C ALA A 413 -17.17 -16.86 -0.63
N SER A 414 -18.49 -16.91 -0.83
CA SER A 414 -19.07 -17.39 -2.09
C SER A 414 -18.71 -16.56 -3.31
N TRP A 415 -18.28 -15.34 -3.09
CA TRP A 415 -17.85 -14.40 -4.12
C TRP A 415 -16.34 -14.35 -4.33
N SER A 416 -15.52 -14.97 -3.44
CA SER A 416 -14.07 -15.04 -3.64
C SER A 416 -13.75 -15.83 -4.89
N ASN A 417 -12.88 -15.28 -5.74
CA ASN A 417 -12.40 -15.98 -6.91
C ASN A 417 -11.57 -17.21 -6.52
N ARG A 418 -11.50 -18.17 -7.44
CA ARG A 418 -10.89 -19.49 -7.23
C ARG A 418 -10.07 -19.89 -8.45
N GLY A 419 -9.00 -20.60 -8.19
CA GLY A 419 -8.23 -21.25 -9.25
C GLY A 419 -8.95 -22.45 -9.91
N PRO A 420 -8.24 -23.18 -10.76
CA PRO A 420 -6.94 -22.79 -11.26
C PRO A 420 -7.06 -21.55 -12.14
N ASN A 421 -5.96 -20.85 -12.41
CA ASN A 421 -6.00 -19.88 -13.51
C ASN A 421 -6.07 -20.62 -14.86
N SER A 422 -6.19 -19.89 -15.97
CA SER A 422 -6.44 -20.48 -17.31
C SER A 422 -5.31 -21.40 -17.82
N ILE A 423 -4.15 -21.38 -17.18
CA ILE A 423 -3.03 -22.29 -17.46
C ILE A 423 -2.77 -23.27 -16.32
N SER A 424 -3.76 -23.51 -15.47
CA SER A 424 -3.75 -24.51 -14.39
C SER A 424 -2.84 -24.19 -13.20
N ARG A 425 -2.50 -22.93 -12.95
CA ARG A 425 -1.86 -22.53 -11.68
C ARG A 425 -2.80 -22.66 -10.50
N LEU A 426 -2.22 -23.03 -9.36
CA LEU A 426 -2.89 -22.99 -8.07
C LEU A 426 -3.04 -21.53 -7.61
N ASP A 427 -4.28 -21.11 -7.45
CA ASP A 427 -4.68 -19.86 -6.82
C ASP A 427 -5.97 -20.10 -5.99
N PRO A 428 -6.12 -19.44 -4.87
CA PRO A 428 -5.17 -18.58 -4.16
C PRO A 428 -4.01 -19.36 -3.55
N ASP A 429 -2.91 -18.66 -3.15
CA ASP A 429 -1.85 -19.27 -2.36
C ASP A 429 -2.28 -19.52 -0.91
N ILE A 430 -3.02 -18.55 -0.35
CA ILE A 430 -3.55 -18.57 1.01
C ILE A 430 -4.92 -17.91 1.06
N VAL A 431 -5.59 -18.06 2.20
CA VAL A 431 -6.82 -17.33 2.50
C VAL A 431 -6.72 -16.60 3.84
N ALA A 432 -7.43 -15.48 3.94
CA ALA A 432 -7.56 -14.70 5.15
C ALA A 432 -9.00 -14.22 5.37
N VAL A 433 -9.26 -13.56 6.51
CA VAL A 433 -10.55 -12.91 6.76
C VAL A 433 -10.80 -11.85 5.70
N GLY A 434 -11.82 -12.06 4.90
CA GLY A 434 -12.26 -11.15 3.87
C GLY A 434 -13.76 -10.80 3.99
N TRP A 435 -14.43 -11.29 5.02
CA TRP A 435 -15.85 -11.02 5.20
C TRP A 435 -16.17 -10.65 6.64
N SER A 436 -16.76 -9.45 6.82
CA SER A 436 -17.25 -8.90 8.07
C SER A 436 -16.17 -8.55 9.09
N ALA A 437 -15.13 -7.84 8.68
CA ALA A 437 -14.27 -7.12 9.60
C ALA A 437 -14.53 -5.61 9.56
N THR A 438 -14.14 -4.91 10.60
CA THR A 438 -14.16 -3.45 10.66
C THR A 438 -12.89 -2.86 10.01
N GLY A 439 -13.03 -1.67 9.46
CA GLY A 439 -11.92 -0.88 8.92
C GLY A 439 -12.23 0.60 9.03
N ASP A 440 -11.21 1.43 9.03
CA ASP A 440 -11.33 2.87 9.18
C ASP A 440 -11.85 3.52 7.91
N LYS A 441 -12.72 4.49 8.10
CA LYS A 441 -13.18 5.41 7.08
C LYS A 441 -12.41 6.71 7.19
N THR A 442 -12.23 7.40 6.07
CA THR A 442 -11.64 8.73 6.08
C THR A 442 -12.46 9.70 6.93
N LEU A 443 -11.79 10.59 7.67
CA LEU A 443 -12.45 11.56 8.55
C LEU A 443 -13.41 12.47 7.80
N ASN A 444 -13.08 12.86 6.57
CA ASN A 444 -13.92 13.75 5.78
C ASN A 444 -15.23 13.11 5.26
N GLU A 445 -15.43 11.80 5.48
CA GLU A 445 -16.67 11.08 5.19
C GLU A 445 -17.62 10.96 6.39
N VAL A 446 -17.20 11.37 7.58
CA VAL A 446 -17.97 11.27 8.83
C VAL A 446 -18.01 12.62 9.57
N THR A 447 -18.86 12.74 10.58
CA THR A 447 -18.98 13.96 11.38
C THR A 447 -18.27 13.89 12.72
N ASN A 448 -17.80 12.69 13.12
CA ASN A 448 -17.12 12.48 14.39
C ASN A 448 -16.11 11.34 14.23
N ALA A 449 -14.90 11.54 14.70
CA ALA A 449 -13.80 10.56 14.62
C ALA A 449 -14.18 9.19 15.21
N ASN A 450 -14.88 9.18 16.35
CA ASN A 450 -15.34 7.94 16.98
C ASN A 450 -16.37 7.15 16.16
N SER A 451 -16.84 7.68 15.03
CA SER A 451 -17.68 6.99 14.06
C SER A 451 -16.98 6.72 12.72
N ALA A 452 -15.70 7.05 12.62
CA ALA A 452 -14.92 6.94 11.39
C ALA A 452 -14.47 5.49 11.08
N TYR A 453 -15.37 4.54 11.19
CA TYR A 453 -15.14 3.15 10.83
C TYR A 453 -16.39 2.51 10.22
N THR A 454 -16.21 1.40 9.55
CA THR A 454 -17.31 0.62 8.97
C THR A 454 -16.98 -0.87 8.94
N THR A 455 -18.01 -1.70 8.81
CA THR A 455 -17.83 -3.12 8.50
C THR A 455 -17.82 -3.31 6.99
N TRP A 456 -16.86 -4.04 6.48
CA TRP A 456 -16.71 -4.27 5.05
C TRP A 456 -16.29 -5.70 4.70
N ALA A 457 -16.21 -6.00 3.41
CA ALA A 457 -15.85 -7.32 2.89
C ALA A 457 -15.24 -7.18 1.50
N GLY A 458 -14.47 -8.19 1.11
CA GLY A 458 -13.81 -8.31 -0.19
C GLY A 458 -12.53 -9.13 -0.05
N THR A 459 -12.00 -9.65 -1.13
CA THR A 459 -10.60 -10.08 -1.17
C THR A 459 -9.68 -8.89 -0.93
N SER A 460 -10.19 -7.66 -1.19
CA SER A 460 -9.57 -6.39 -0.78
C SER A 460 -9.37 -6.23 0.72
N LEU A 461 -10.17 -6.90 1.56
CA LEU A 461 -9.97 -6.97 3.01
C LEU A 461 -8.99 -8.09 3.37
N ALA A 462 -9.13 -9.25 2.73
CA ALA A 462 -8.27 -10.41 3.02
C ALA A 462 -6.80 -10.12 2.73
N THR A 463 -6.54 -9.36 1.66
CA THR A 463 -5.18 -9.04 1.21
C THR A 463 -4.40 -8.21 2.24
N PRO A 464 -4.87 -7.06 2.74
CA PRO A 464 -4.15 -6.30 3.75
C PRO A 464 -4.13 -6.99 5.12
N VAL A 465 -5.13 -7.82 5.46
CA VAL A 465 -5.05 -8.69 6.63
C VAL A 465 -3.84 -9.64 6.50
N ALA A 466 -3.69 -10.30 5.35
CA ALA A 466 -2.53 -11.16 5.11
C ALA A 466 -1.21 -10.38 5.08
N ALA A 467 -1.17 -9.19 4.50
CA ALA A 467 0.01 -8.33 4.49
C ALA A 467 0.43 -7.87 5.89
N GLY A 468 -0.53 -7.53 6.76
CA GLY A 468 -0.26 -7.21 8.16
C GLY A 468 0.27 -8.43 8.95
N LEU A 469 -0.33 -9.61 8.76
CA LEU A 469 0.21 -10.86 9.35
C LEU A 469 1.62 -11.15 8.86
N ALA A 470 1.90 -10.86 7.58
CA ALA A 470 3.24 -11.00 7.03
C ALA A 470 4.24 -10.07 7.71
N ALA A 471 3.84 -8.85 8.09
CA ALA A 471 4.72 -7.94 8.81
C ALA A 471 5.18 -8.51 10.16
N LEU A 472 4.29 -9.22 10.88
CA LEU A 472 4.66 -9.92 12.12
C LEU A 472 5.71 -11.02 11.85
N ILE A 473 5.51 -11.78 10.77
CA ILE A 473 6.39 -12.88 10.38
C ILE A 473 7.74 -12.34 9.87
N TYR A 474 7.74 -11.25 9.12
CA TYR A 474 8.97 -10.57 8.65
C TYR A 474 9.80 -10.07 9.84
N GLN A 475 9.17 -9.44 10.82
CA GLN A 475 9.85 -9.01 12.05
C GLN A 475 10.47 -10.20 12.80
N ALA A 476 9.70 -11.29 12.95
CA ALA A 476 10.22 -12.52 13.59
C ALA A 476 11.36 -13.13 12.77
N TRP A 477 11.24 -13.14 11.45
CA TRP A 477 12.30 -13.66 10.58
C TRP A 477 13.59 -12.86 10.74
N LEU A 478 13.52 -11.54 10.61
CA LEU A 478 14.67 -10.66 10.79
C LEU A 478 15.34 -10.84 12.16
N ASN A 479 14.53 -10.89 13.22
CA ASN A 479 15.05 -11.06 14.59
C ASN A 479 15.77 -12.40 14.80
N ASN A 480 15.31 -13.46 14.15
CA ASN A 480 15.88 -14.79 14.31
C ASN A 480 17.04 -15.10 13.35
N THR A 481 17.09 -14.45 12.17
CA THR A 481 18.09 -14.76 11.13
C THR A 481 19.08 -13.62 10.85
N GLY A 482 18.73 -12.38 11.20
CA GLY A 482 19.50 -11.18 10.90
C GLY A 482 19.38 -10.66 9.46
N SER A 483 18.48 -11.21 8.65
CA SER A 483 18.21 -10.78 7.27
C SER A 483 16.73 -10.93 6.93
N TRP A 484 16.28 -10.18 5.92
CA TRP A 484 14.93 -10.37 5.37
C TRP A 484 14.82 -11.72 4.65
N PRO A 485 13.65 -12.36 4.64
CA PRO A 485 13.41 -13.53 3.81
C PRO A 485 13.38 -13.14 2.32
N ASP A 486 13.76 -14.06 1.44
CA ASP A 486 13.31 -13.97 0.06
C ASP A 486 11.84 -14.39 -0.06
N SER A 487 11.15 -13.88 -1.08
CA SER A 487 9.70 -14.09 -1.23
C SER A 487 9.31 -15.56 -1.39
N GLN A 488 10.18 -16.40 -1.96
CA GLN A 488 9.93 -17.84 -2.10
C GLN A 488 10.03 -18.54 -0.73
N SER A 489 11.09 -18.29 0.03
CA SER A 489 11.25 -18.86 1.38
C SER A 489 10.13 -18.40 2.32
N PHE A 490 9.73 -17.15 2.21
CA PHE A 490 8.58 -16.62 2.96
C PHE A 490 7.29 -17.35 2.58
N ARG A 491 7.01 -17.51 1.28
CA ARG A 491 5.84 -18.22 0.78
C ARG A 491 5.81 -19.67 1.28
N ASP A 492 6.94 -20.37 1.21
CA ASP A 492 7.05 -21.74 1.69
C ASP A 492 6.75 -21.89 3.18
N LEU A 493 7.24 -20.94 4.00
CA LEU A 493 6.92 -20.90 5.44
C LEU A 493 5.42 -20.67 5.66
N VAL A 494 4.86 -19.63 5.04
CA VAL A 494 3.46 -19.25 5.24
C VAL A 494 2.51 -20.36 4.81
N MET A 495 2.70 -20.95 3.63
CA MET A 495 1.87 -22.04 3.13
C MET A 495 2.02 -23.31 3.97
N SER A 496 3.24 -23.62 4.44
CA SER A 496 3.50 -24.79 5.28
C SER A 496 2.93 -24.67 6.70
N THR A 497 2.74 -23.45 7.19
CA THR A 497 2.22 -23.16 8.54
C THR A 497 0.76 -22.74 8.55
N ALA A 498 0.11 -22.63 7.39
CA ALA A 498 -1.29 -22.30 7.26
C ALA A 498 -2.20 -23.41 7.86
N ASP A 499 -3.41 -23.03 8.25
CA ASP A 499 -4.42 -23.97 8.76
C ASP A 499 -5.28 -24.51 7.63
N ASP A 500 -5.18 -25.79 7.36
CA ASP A 500 -6.08 -26.47 6.42
C ASP A 500 -7.53 -26.37 6.90
N ARG A 501 -8.38 -25.81 6.08
CA ARG A 501 -9.82 -25.62 6.34
C ARG A 501 -10.67 -26.74 5.72
N GLY A 502 -10.05 -27.74 5.09
CA GLY A 502 -10.70 -28.85 4.45
C GLY A 502 -11.37 -28.52 3.12
N TYR A 503 -10.96 -27.42 2.50
CA TYR A 503 -11.37 -27.07 1.13
C TYR A 503 -10.32 -27.56 0.11
N ASP A 504 -10.77 -27.64 -1.13
CA ASP A 504 -9.90 -27.86 -2.27
C ASP A 504 -8.77 -26.79 -2.30
N PRO A 505 -7.52 -27.14 -2.62
CA PRO A 505 -6.42 -26.19 -2.77
C PRO A 505 -6.71 -25.03 -3.73
N LEU A 506 -7.56 -25.24 -4.76
CA LEU A 506 -8.01 -24.18 -5.65
C LEU A 506 -8.97 -23.16 -5.00
N VAL A 507 -9.40 -23.43 -3.78
CA VAL A 507 -10.28 -22.56 -3.00
C VAL A 507 -9.53 -21.91 -1.83
N GLN A 508 -8.60 -22.63 -1.20
CA GLN A 508 -7.91 -22.20 0.01
C GLN A 508 -6.40 -22.06 -0.12
N GLY A 509 -5.78 -22.56 -1.21
CA GLY A 509 -4.33 -22.65 -1.33
C GLY A 509 -3.74 -23.54 -0.24
N GLY A 510 -2.69 -23.08 0.45
CA GLY A 510 -2.14 -23.71 1.65
C GLY A 510 -3.10 -23.70 2.85
N GLY A 511 -4.11 -22.84 2.82
CA GLY A 511 -5.12 -22.72 3.87
C GLY A 511 -5.20 -21.32 4.47
N TRP A 512 -5.77 -21.25 5.65
CA TRP A 512 -5.93 -20.05 6.45
C TRP A 512 -4.61 -19.58 7.05
N MET A 513 -4.15 -18.39 6.71
CA MET A 513 -2.87 -17.87 7.20
C MET A 513 -2.82 -17.82 8.73
N ASN A 514 -1.75 -18.36 9.31
CA ASN A 514 -1.58 -18.49 10.76
C ASN A 514 -0.23 -17.90 11.22
N ALA A 515 -0.27 -16.65 11.69
CA ALA A 515 0.92 -15.95 12.16
C ALA A 515 1.52 -16.58 13.44
N SER A 516 0.68 -17.07 14.36
CA SER A 516 1.14 -17.72 15.59
C SER A 516 2.03 -18.92 15.29
N ARG A 517 1.60 -19.79 14.37
CA ARG A 517 2.39 -20.98 13.99
C ARG A 517 3.66 -20.61 13.22
N ALA A 518 3.57 -19.66 12.28
CA ALA A 518 4.72 -19.22 11.52
C ALA A 518 5.81 -18.60 12.41
N VAL A 519 5.41 -17.71 13.33
CA VAL A 519 6.32 -17.07 14.29
C VAL A 519 6.90 -18.12 15.26
N ALA A 520 6.08 -18.99 15.83
CA ALA A 520 6.57 -20.05 16.73
C ALA A 520 7.55 -21.02 16.04
N THR A 521 7.38 -21.21 14.73
CA THR A 521 8.32 -22.00 13.92
C THR A 521 9.67 -21.29 13.78
N LEU A 522 9.66 -19.97 13.53
CA LEU A 522 10.88 -19.16 13.45
C LEU A 522 11.59 -19.05 14.80
N ASP A 523 10.86 -18.95 15.89
CA ASP A 523 11.40 -18.91 17.25
C ASP A 523 11.97 -20.28 17.70
N GLY A 524 11.68 -21.37 16.96
CA GLY A 524 12.09 -22.72 17.33
C GLY A 524 11.22 -23.36 18.42
N ASP A 525 10.09 -22.76 18.79
CA ASP A 525 9.17 -23.22 19.83
C ASP A 525 8.19 -24.28 19.30
N ALA A 526 7.91 -24.27 17.99
CA ALA A 526 7.04 -25.25 17.34
C ALA A 526 7.77 -26.00 16.24
N GLY A 527 7.66 -27.34 16.24
CA GLY A 527 8.10 -28.17 15.12
C GLY A 527 7.04 -28.12 14.01
N SER A 528 7.39 -27.59 12.86
CA SER A 528 6.58 -27.61 11.64
C SER A 528 7.26 -28.37 10.53
N LEU A 529 6.49 -29.06 9.72
CA LEU A 529 6.97 -29.63 8.48
C LEU A 529 6.94 -28.54 7.40
N LEU A 530 8.10 -28.07 7.00
CA LEU A 530 8.23 -27.10 5.91
C LEU A 530 8.43 -27.82 4.59
N VAL A 531 7.74 -27.38 3.57
CA VAL A 531 7.80 -27.90 2.20
C VAL A 531 8.33 -26.81 1.29
N SER A 532 9.40 -27.09 0.54
CA SER A 532 9.97 -26.15 -0.43
C SER A 532 10.22 -26.83 -1.78
N PRO A 533 9.69 -26.30 -2.88
CA PRO A 533 8.67 -25.24 -2.91
C PRO A 533 7.31 -25.76 -2.42
N ALA A 534 6.54 -24.89 -1.76
CA ALA A 534 5.21 -25.25 -1.25
C ALA A 534 4.17 -25.40 -2.37
N ALA A 535 4.38 -24.77 -3.50
CA ALA A 535 3.60 -24.94 -4.71
C ALA A 535 4.52 -25.03 -5.93
N TRP A 536 4.16 -25.87 -6.90
CA TRP A 536 4.91 -26.04 -8.13
C TRP A 536 3.99 -26.50 -9.26
N MET A 537 4.36 -26.15 -10.49
CA MET A 537 3.70 -26.63 -11.69
C MET A 537 4.71 -26.84 -12.83
N THR A 538 4.32 -27.65 -13.82
CA THR A 538 5.18 -27.96 -14.96
C THR A 538 5.52 -26.73 -15.79
N GLY A 539 6.72 -26.68 -16.36
CA GLY A 539 7.20 -25.57 -17.18
C GLY A 539 7.67 -24.36 -16.39
N GLU A 540 7.50 -24.38 -15.08
CA GLU A 540 7.79 -23.28 -14.22
C GLU A 540 9.25 -23.22 -13.81
N ASN A 541 9.81 -22.02 -13.78
CA ASN A 541 11.05 -21.71 -13.07
C ASN A 541 12.32 -22.37 -13.57
N GLU A 542 12.41 -22.72 -14.81
CA GLU A 542 13.68 -23.19 -15.37
C GLU A 542 14.59 -22.01 -15.72
N GLY A 543 15.72 -21.91 -15.02
CA GLY A 543 16.76 -20.91 -15.27
C GLY A 543 16.47 -19.50 -14.76
N ALA A 544 17.23 -18.52 -15.22
CA ALA A 544 17.13 -17.12 -14.83
C ALA A 544 15.91 -16.41 -15.43
N HIS A 545 15.32 -16.95 -16.46
CA HIS A 545 14.10 -16.44 -17.10
C HIS A 545 12.91 -17.27 -16.63
N ARG A 546 12.35 -16.84 -15.54
CA ARG A 546 11.22 -17.51 -14.90
C ARG A 546 9.92 -16.83 -15.27
N ASP A 547 9.78 -16.57 -16.52
CA ASP A 547 8.62 -16.00 -17.17
C ASP A 547 7.44 -16.96 -17.18
N GLY A 548 7.61 -18.16 -16.64
CA GLY A 548 6.56 -19.04 -16.16
C GLY A 548 5.43 -19.36 -17.11
N ASN A 549 5.58 -19.00 -18.37
CA ASN A 549 4.43 -18.87 -19.26
C ASN A 549 4.02 -20.15 -19.94
N LEU A 550 4.80 -21.19 -19.80
CA LEU A 550 4.57 -22.40 -20.56
C LEU A 550 4.44 -23.58 -19.59
N ASN A 551 3.26 -23.73 -19.06
CA ASN A 551 2.91 -24.83 -18.16
C ASN A 551 2.45 -26.06 -18.91
N TYR A 552 3.14 -26.44 -19.96
CA TYR A 552 2.82 -27.66 -20.68
C TYR A 552 4.05 -28.52 -20.84
N ILE A 553 3.83 -29.80 -20.83
CA ILE A 553 4.78 -30.78 -21.29
C ILE A 553 4.26 -31.37 -22.59
N LEU A 554 5.15 -31.55 -23.58
CA LEU A 554 4.78 -32.18 -24.84
C LEU A 554 4.54 -33.69 -24.64
N PRO A 555 3.69 -34.32 -25.46
CA PRO A 555 3.50 -35.76 -25.39
C PRO A 555 4.82 -36.53 -25.42
N GLY A 556 5.02 -37.40 -24.43
CA GLY A 556 6.24 -38.18 -24.26
C GLY A 556 7.38 -37.49 -23.50
N GLN A 557 7.19 -36.24 -23.06
CA GLN A 557 8.12 -35.57 -22.14
C GLN A 557 7.71 -35.82 -20.69
N ASN A 558 8.71 -35.76 -19.80
CA ASN A 558 8.54 -35.81 -18.36
C ASN A 558 9.20 -34.59 -17.76
N GLN A 559 8.62 -34.08 -16.69
CA GLN A 559 9.25 -33.11 -15.83
C GLN A 559 9.24 -33.63 -14.40
N THR A 560 10.31 -33.40 -13.68
CA THR A 560 10.43 -33.79 -12.27
C THR A 560 10.80 -32.59 -11.44
N MET A 561 10.22 -32.50 -10.26
CA MET A 561 10.54 -31.49 -9.25
C MET A 561 11.07 -32.17 -8.01
N GLN A 562 12.11 -31.60 -7.42
CA GLN A 562 12.61 -32.01 -6.13
C GLN A 562 11.93 -31.20 -5.04
N LEU A 563 11.17 -31.85 -4.19
CA LEU A 563 10.62 -31.26 -2.99
C LEU A 563 11.57 -31.47 -1.82
N THR A 564 11.88 -30.41 -1.10
CA THR A 564 12.62 -30.47 0.16
C THR A 564 11.63 -30.45 1.32
N LEU A 565 11.71 -31.46 2.17
CA LEU A 565 10.94 -31.53 3.41
C LEU A 565 11.88 -31.24 4.58
N SER A 566 11.58 -30.23 5.35
CA SER A 566 12.37 -29.82 6.51
C SER A 566 11.51 -29.85 7.78
N ASN A 567 12.03 -30.50 8.81
CA ASN A 567 11.46 -30.43 10.15
C ASN A 567 12.12 -29.29 10.91
N SER A 568 11.38 -28.26 11.26
CA SER A 568 11.88 -27.13 12.03
C SER A 568 12.02 -27.41 13.53
N GLY A 569 11.43 -28.52 14.01
CA GLY A 569 11.47 -28.88 15.41
C GLY A 569 12.62 -29.81 15.79
N ASN A 570 12.83 -29.99 17.08
CA ASN A 570 13.87 -30.83 17.67
C ASN A 570 13.47 -32.31 17.77
N GLU A 571 12.19 -32.61 17.61
CA GLU A 571 11.67 -33.99 17.72
C GLU A 571 11.49 -34.61 16.32
N PRO A 572 11.80 -35.91 16.14
CA PRO A 572 11.60 -36.58 14.86
C PRO A 572 10.14 -36.58 14.42
N MET A 573 9.90 -36.28 13.14
CA MET A 573 8.60 -36.39 12.51
C MET A 573 8.50 -37.61 11.59
N ASN A 574 7.36 -38.29 11.62
CA ASN A 574 7.00 -39.28 10.62
C ASN A 574 6.13 -38.61 9.55
N VAL A 575 6.60 -38.61 8.32
CA VAL A 575 5.90 -37.97 7.19
C VAL A 575 5.43 -39.05 6.22
N THR A 576 4.15 -38.97 5.84
CA THR A 576 3.60 -39.78 4.77
C THR A 576 3.15 -38.88 3.63
N LEU A 577 3.67 -39.09 2.44
CA LEU A 577 3.24 -38.39 1.24
C LEU A 577 2.21 -39.25 0.51
N THR A 578 1.01 -38.72 0.33
CA THR A 578 -0.06 -39.39 -0.42
C THR A 578 -0.43 -38.52 -1.61
N PRO A 579 -0.12 -38.95 -2.85
CA PRO A 579 -0.57 -38.21 -4.03
C PRO A 579 -2.10 -38.32 -4.14
N SER A 580 -2.75 -37.22 -4.48
CA SER A 580 -4.16 -37.17 -4.85
C SER A 580 -4.33 -36.36 -6.13
N GLU A 581 -5.30 -36.73 -6.96
CA GLU A 581 -5.73 -35.90 -8.07
C GLU A 581 -6.73 -34.85 -7.56
N LEU A 582 -6.65 -33.62 -8.06
CA LEU A 582 -7.56 -32.52 -7.76
C LEU A 582 -8.82 -32.61 -8.62
#